data_67147a4685e413f137f052eabb0ad3fb
#
_entry.id   67147a4685e413f137f052eabb0ad3fb
#
_cell.length_a   1.000
_cell.length_b   1.000
_cell.length_c   1.000
_cell.angle_alpha   90.00
_cell.angle_beta   90.00
_cell.angle_gamma   90.00
#
_symmetry.space_group_name_H-M   'P 1'
#
loop_
_entity.id
_entity.type
_entity.pdbx_description
1 polymer ?
#
loop_
_entity_poly.entity_id
_entity_poly.type
_entity_poly.pdbx_seq_one_letter_code
_entity_poly.pdbx_strand_id
1 'polypeptide(L)'
;LYRGHQPMCKKKEGNTYAIILNGEIYNMKTLKEQLIKEGEMFSTTSDTEVVLTGYIRYGISYIEELNGIFSIALWDGKRKKLYLIRDRVGVKPLFYTKRGDTLIFASEIKGLFAYPGVKPVINREGLCEIFGLGPAKSYGKGVFKDIYEVLPGHFLEYDRDGLKDHAYWE
;
A
#
# COMPACT_ATOMS: atom_id res chain seq x y z
N LEU A 1 21.07 3.93 -1.78
CA LEU A 1 19.98 4.94 -1.75
C LEU A 1 19.90 5.81 -3.01
N TYR A 2 20.96 5.88 -3.84
CA TYR A 2 20.99 6.74 -5.04
C TYR A 2 20.10 6.25 -6.20
N ARG A 3 19.56 5.03 -6.15
CA ARG A 3 18.78 4.40 -7.23
C ARG A 3 17.38 3.91 -6.85
N GLY A 4 16.87 4.29 -5.68
CA GLY A 4 15.55 3.90 -5.17
C GLY A 4 14.70 5.09 -4.74
N HIS A 5 14.75 6.20 -5.51
CA HIS A 5 13.93 7.38 -5.20
C HIS A 5 12.44 7.04 -5.26
N GLN A 6 11.69 7.49 -4.25
CA GLN A 6 10.24 7.32 -4.17
C GLN A 6 9.56 8.69 -4.03
N PRO A 7 8.35 8.87 -4.58
CA PRO A 7 7.63 7.88 -5.40
C PRO A 7 8.37 7.53 -6.69
N MET A 8 8.45 6.23 -7.00
CA MET A 8 9.01 5.79 -8.28
C MET A 8 7.92 5.82 -9.35
N CYS A 9 8.24 6.41 -10.50
CA CYS A 9 7.28 6.56 -11.60
C CYS A 9 7.79 5.87 -12.88
N LYS A 10 6.88 5.19 -13.59
CA LYS A 10 7.09 4.69 -14.96
C LYS A 10 5.97 5.17 -15.88
N LYS A 11 6.32 5.43 -17.15
CA LYS A 11 5.34 5.75 -18.19
C LYS A 11 5.22 4.58 -19.15
N LYS A 12 3.98 4.20 -19.48
CA LYS A 12 3.68 3.20 -20.50
C LYS A 12 2.41 3.62 -21.27
N GLU A 13 2.50 3.66 -22.59
CA GLU A 13 1.37 4.04 -23.47
C GLU A 13 0.73 5.39 -23.09
N GLY A 14 1.56 6.39 -22.77
CA GLY A 14 1.10 7.72 -22.37
C GLY A 14 0.55 7.85 -20.94
N ASN A 15 0.41 6.74 -20.20
CA ASN A 15 -0.08 6.73 -18.82
C ASN A 15 1.07 6.69 -17.82
N THR A 16 0.89 7.36 -16.68
CA THR A 16 1.87 7.38 -15.59
C THR A 16 1.43 6.42 -14.49
N TYR A 17 2.34 5.54 -14.11
CA TYR A 17 2.23 4.66 -12.96
C TYR A 17 3.20 5.11 -11.89
N ALA A 18 2.78 5.11 -10.63
CA ALA A 18 3.63 5.52 -9.51
C ALA A 18 3.50 4.57 -8.35
N ILE A 19 4.60 4.34 -7.62
CA ILE A 19 4.64 3.45 -6.47
C ILE A 19 5.45 4.07 -5.33
N ILE A 20 4.97 3.83 -4.11
CA ILE A 20 5.71 3.99 -2.86
C ILE A 20 5.69 2.63 -2.17
N LEU A 21 6.86 2.13 -1.76
CA LEU A 21 7.04 0.87 -1.07
C LEU A 21 7.81 1.11 0.24
N ASN A 22 7.24 0.69 1.35
CA ASN A 22 7.90 0.60 2.63
C ASN A 22 8.05 -0.87 3.02
N GLY A 23 9.26 -1.40 2.93
CA GLY A 23 9.51 -2.81 3.21
C GLY A 23 10.59 -3.42 2.33
N GLU A 24 10.53 -4.74 2.16
CA GLU A 24 11.47 -5.52 1.38
C GLU A 24 10.77 -6.70 0.71
N ILE A 25 11.07 -6.94 -0.57
CA ILE A 25 10.59 -8.09 -1.35
C ILE A 25 11.70 -9.15 -1.44
N TYR A 26 11.56 -10.22 -0.70
CA TYR A 26 12.59 -11.26 -0.53
C TYR A 26 12.89 -12.03 -1.82
N ASN A 27 11.86 -12.29 -2.63
CA ASN A 27 12.01 -12.98 -3.92
C ASN A 27 12.23 -12.03 -5.12
N MET A 28 12.64 -10.79 -4.87
CA MET A 28 12.87 -9.75 -5.88
C MET A 28 13.78 -10.22 -7.02
N LYS A 29 14.84 -10.97 -6.73
CA LYS A 29 15.79 -11.45 -7.75
C LYS A 29 15.11 -12.37 -8.75
N THR A 30 14.38 -13.37 -8.27
CA THR A 30 13.64 -14.33 -9.10
C THR A 30 12.61 -13.64 -9.98
N LEU A 31 11.82 -12.72 -9.38
CA LEU A 31 10.81 -11.96 -10.10
C LEU A 31 11.44 -11.06 -11.19
N LYS A 32 12.57 -10.43 -10.88
CA LYS A 32 13.31 -9.60 -11.84
C LYS A 32 13.83 -10.41 -13.02
N GLU A 33 14.43 -11.58 -12.75
CA GLU A 33 14.94 -12.48 -13.79
C GLU A 33 13.82 -12.96 -14.73
N GLN A 34 12.65 -13.26 -14.17
CA GLN A 34 11.48 -13.63 -14.95
C GLN A 34 11.04 -12.48 -15.87
N LEU A 35 10.87 -11.28 -15.33
CA LEU A 35 10.48 -10.09 -16.10
C LEU A 35 11.51 -9.77 -17.21
N ILE A 36 12.81 -9.94 -16.94
CA ILE A 36 13.87 -9.74 -17.96
C ILE A 36 13.74 -10.78 -19.09
N LYS A 37 13.50 -12.07 -18.79
CA LYS A 37 13.26 -13.11 -19.80
C LYS A 37 12.04 -12.80 -20.67
N GLU A 38 11.09 -12.05 -20.15
CA GLU A 38 9.88 -11.60 -20.84
C GLU A 38 10.05 -10.27 -21.59
N GLY A 39 11.28 -9.72 -21.61
CA GLY A 39 11.65 -8.54 -22.36
C GLY A 39 11.54 -7.21 -21.60
N GLU A 40 11.30 -7.22 -20.28
CA GLU A 40 11.27 -6.01 -19.49
C GLU A 40 12.70 -5.50 -19.17
N MET A 41 12.86 -4.19 -19.19
CA MET A 41 14.15 -3.54 -18.88
C MET A 41 14.07 -2.82 -17.53
N PHE A 42 15.19 -2.81 -16.82
CA PHE A 42 15.34 -2.20 -15.51
C PHE A 42 16.45 -1.16 -15.50
N SER A 43 16.20 -0.02 -14.87
CA SER A 43 17.14 1.06 -14.69
C SER A 43 17.81 1.07 -13.32
N THR A 44 17.22 0.34 -12.35
CA THR A 44 17.71 0.26 -10.97
C THR A 44 17.87 -1.18 -10.49
N THR A 45 18.39 -1.31 -9.29
CA THR A 45 18.43 -2.59 -8.56
C THR A 45 17.37 -2.66 -7.45
N SER A 46 16.43 -1.71 -7.42
CA SER A 46 15.41 -1.61 -6.38
C SER A 46 14.29 -2.64 -6.60
N ASP A 47 13.81 -3.23 -5.50
CA ASP A 47 12.59 -4.04 -5.45
C ASP A 47 11.35 -3.24 -5.87
N THR A 48 11.31 -1.94 -5.53
CA THR A 48 10.25 -1.02 -5.95
C THR A 48 10.07 -1.01 -7.47
N GLU A 49 11.16 -1.03 -8.25
CA GLU A 49 11.08 -1.09 -9.71
C GLU A 49 10.54 -2.43 -10.21
N VAL A 50 10.91 -3.53 -9.55
CA VAL A 50 10.43 -4.87 -9.89
C VAL A 50 8.93 -4.97 -9.68
N VAL A 51 8.44 -4.51 -8.52
CA VAL A 51 7.00 -4.51 -8.22
C VAL A 51 6.22 -3.64 -9.20
N LEU A 52 6.70 -2.42 -9.49
CA LEU A 52 6.03 -1.51 -10.43
C LEU A 52 5.99 -2.10 -11.85
N THR A 53 7.09 -2.70 -12.31
CA THR A 53 7.17 -3.30 -13.65
C THR A 53 6.23 -4.52 -13.76
N GLY A 54 6.24 -5.39 -12.74
CA GLY A 54 5.34 -6.53 -12.69
C GLY A 54 3.87 -6.12 -12.68
N TYR A 55 3.52 -5.11 -11.87
CA TYR A 55 2.16 -4.54 -11.89
C TYR A 55 1.76 -4.00 -13.28
N ILE A 56 2.62 -3.25 -13.94
CA ILE A 56 2.33 -2.68 -15.27
C ILE A 56 2.08 -3.79 -16.29
N ARG A 57 2.74 -4.95 -16.14
CA ARG A 57 2.60 -6.09 -17.05
C ARG A 57 1.39 -6.96 -16.75
N TYR A 58 1.19 -7.32 -15.49
CA TYR A 58 0.21 -8.33 -15.06
C TYR A 58 -1.00 -7.75 -14.31
N GLY A 59 -0.95 -6.49 -13.93
CA GLY A 59 -2.00 -5.86 -13.11
C GLY A 59 -1.91 -6.23 -11.64
N ILE A 60 -3.04 -6.06 -10.93
CA ILE A 60 -3.08 -6.20 -9.48
C ILE A 60 -2.80 -7.64 -9.00
N SER A 61 -3.11 -8.66 -9.79
CA SER A 61 -2.82 -10.06 -9.44
C SER A 61 -1.33 -10.34 -9.21
N TYR A 62 -0.43 -9.50 -9.75
CA TYR A 62 1.00 -9.66 -9.51
C TYR A 62 1.41 -9.57 -8.04
N ILE A 63 0.58 -8.97 -7.17
CA ILE A 63 0.86 -8.90 -5.73
C ILE A 63 0.88 -10.28 -5.07
N GLU A 64 0.19 -11.26 -5.61
CA GLU A 64 0.15 -12.63 -5.11
C GLU A 64 1.50 -13.35 -5.25
N GLU A 65 2.33 -12.92 -6.20
CA GLU A 65 3.69 -13.43 -6.42
C GLU A 65 4.71 -12.85 -5.43
N LEU A 66 4.36 -11.77 -4.72
CA LEU A 66 5.29 -11.09 -3.82
C LEU A 66 5.46 -11.90 -2.52
N ASN A 67 6.72 -12.20 -2.19
CA ASN A 67 7.10 -12.74 -0.89
C ASN A 67 7.97 -11.70 -0.17
N GLY A 68 7.50 -11.19 0.96
CA GLY A 68 8.20 -10.13 1.68
C GLY A 68 7.37 -9.52 2.80
N ILE A 69 7.92 -8.48 3.39
CA ILE A 69 7.27 -7.61 4.35
C ILE A 69 7.12 -6.22 3.72
N PHE A 70 5.91 -5.77 3.50
CA PHE A 70 5.70 -4.52 2.76
C PHE A 70 4.37 -3.84 3.05
N SER A 71 4.38 -2.52 2.91
CA SER A 71 3.19 -1.72 2.64
C SER A 71 3.43 -0.89 1.38
N ILE A 72 2.48 -0.93 0.46
CA ILE A 72 2.61 -0.33 -0.86
C ILE A 72 1.44 0.61 -1.11
N ALA A 73 1.74 1.79 -1.69
CA ALA A 73 0.76 2.61 -2.37
C ALA A 73 1.12 2.68 -3.86
N LEU A 74 0.18 2.28 -4.74
CA LEU A 74 0.40 2.18 -6.17
C LEU A 74 -0.70 2.92 -6.92
N TRP A 75 -0.32 3.89 -7.76
CA TRP A 75 -1.20 4.61 -8.65
C TRP A 75 -1.16 4.05 -10.07
N ASP A 76 -2.33 3.70 -10.58
CA ASP A 76 -2.55 3.33 -11.98
C ASP A 76 -3.19 4.49 -12.75
N GLY A 77 -2.39 5.21 -13.52
CA GLY A 77 -2.86 6.34 -14.30
C GLY A 77 -3.77 5.96 -15.49
N LYS A 78 -3.69 4.70 -15.98
CA LYS A 78 -4.56 4.19 -17.06
C LYS A 78 -5.98 3.92 -16.54
N ARG A 79 -6.07 3.25 -15.38
CA ARG A 79 -7.36 2.90 -14.74
C ARG A 79 -7.89 3.99 -13.82
N LYS A 80 -7.06 5.00 -13.49
CA LYS A 80 -7.37 6.04 -12.49
C LYS A 80 -7.69 5.45 -11.12
N LYS A 81 -6.87 4.47 -10.69
CA LYS A 81 -7.02 3.75 -9.44
C LYS A 81 -5.79 3.89 -8.56
N LEU A 82 -6.03 4.03 -7.27
CA LEU A 82 -5.01 3.92 -6.22
C LEU A 82 -5.21 2.61 -5.48
N TYR A 83 -4.14 1.84 -5.33
CA TYR A 83 -4.10 0.64 -4.52
C TYR A 83 -3.27 0.87 -3.27
N LEU A 84 -3.81 0.50 -2.11
CA LEU A 84 -3.09 0.42 -0.85
C LEU A 84 -2.98 -1.05 -0.47
N ILE A 85 -1.77 -1.60 -0.45
CA ILE A 85 -1.53 -3.04 -0.35
C ILE A 85 -0.69 -3.32 0.89
N ARG A 86 -1.07 -4.33 1.68
CA ARG A 86 -0.32 -4.73 2.87
C ARG A 86 0.13 -6.18 2.76
N ASP A 87 1.31 -6.48 3.29
CA ASP A 87 1.87 -7.83 3.27
C ASP A 87 0.97 -8.86 3.97
N ARG A 88 1.19 -10.15 3.66
CA ARG A 88 0.35 -11.29 4.06
C ARG A 88 0.09 -11.38 5.57
N VAL A 89 1.09 -11.05 6.39
CA VAL A 89 1.01 -11.16 7.85
C VAL A 89 0.93 -9.79 8.56
N GLY A 90 0.95 -8.70 7.77
CA GLY A 90 0.79 -7.34 8.29
C GLY A 90 1.98 -6.81 9.08
N VAL A 91 3.22 -7.22 8.72
CA VAL A 91 4.44 -6.74 9.39
C VAL A 91 4.62 -5.24 9.21
N LYS A 92 4.42 -4.74 7.98
CA LYS A 92 4.48 -3.31 7.73
C LYS A 92 3.11 -2.67 7.93
N PRO A 93 2.99 -1.64 8.77
CA PRO A 93 1.72 -0.97 9.00
C PRO A 93 1.34 -0.10 7.80
N LEU A 94 0.03 0.01 7.56
CA LEU A 94 -0.53 0.92 6.56
C LEU A 94 -1.88 1.43 7.06
N PHE A 95 -1.91 2.71 7.43
CA PHE A 95 -3.10 3.39 7.94
C PHE A 95 -3.69 4.30 6.89
N TYR A 96 -5.01 4.49 6.97
CA TYR A 96 -5.72 5.40 6.08
C TYR A 96 -6.89 6.09 6.77
N THR A 97 -7.30 7.20 6.18
CA THR A 97 -8.54 7.93 6.53
C THR A 97 -9.10 8.59 5.28
N LYS A 98 -10.40 8.81 5.26
CA LYS A 98 -11.08 9.51 4.17
C LYS A 98 -11.65 10.84 4.66
N ARG A 99 -11.45 11.91 3.88
CA ARG A 99 -12.03 13.23 4.12
C ARG A 99 -12.66 13.73 2.83
N GLY A 100 -14.00 13.69 2.76
CA GLY A 100 -14.71 13.92 1.50
C GLY A 100 -14.26 12.90 0.45
N ASP A 101 -13.78 13.37 -0.69
CA ASP A 101 -13.27 12.54 -1.79
C ASP A 101 -11.75 12.34 -1.73
N THR A 102 -11.10 12.75 -0.65
CA THR A 102 -9.66 12.60 -0.48
C THR A 102 -9.35 11.39 0.39
N LEU A 103 -8.58 10.44 -0.14
CA LEU A 103 -7.98 9.34 0.63
C LEU A 103 -6.58 9.74 1.08
N ILE A 104 -6.34 9.66 2.38
CA ILE A 104 -5.06 10.00 3.03
C ILE A 104 -4.51 8.71 3.62
N PHE A 105 -3.23 8.41 3.40
CA PHE A 105 -2.61 7.19 3.90
C PHE A 105 -1.18 7.44 4.38
N ALA A 106 -0.72 6.61 5.32
CA ALA A 106 0.63 6.66 5.87
C ALA A 106 1.00 5.34 6.54
N SER A 107 2.29 5.06 6.65
CA SER A 107 2.81 3.92 7.44
C SER A 107 2.69 4.16 8.96
N GLU A 108 2.50 5.40 9.40
CA GLU A 108 2.33 5.75 10.81
C GLU A 108 1.13 6.70 10.99
N ILE A 109 0.35 6.48 12.04
CA ILE A 109 -0.85 7.30 12.33
C ILE A 109 -0.52 8.79 12.44
N LYS A 110 0.64 9.14 13.03
CA LYS A 110 1.07 10.55 13.14
C LYS A 110 1.20 11.25 11.78
N GLY A 111 1.52 10.49 10.72
CA GLY A 111 1.59 11.02 9.36
C GLY A 111 0.22 11.47 8.84
N LEU A 112 -0.87 10.81 9.26
CA LEU A 112 -2.22 11.21 8.90
C LEU A 112 -2.61 12.54 9.55
N PHE A 113 -2.13 12.81 10.76
CA PHE A 113 -2.42 14.06 11.48
C PHE A 113 -1.74 15.28 10.88
N ALA A 114 -0.76 15.09 9.99
CA ALA A 114 -0.16 16.19 9.24
C ALA A 114 -1.13 16.77 8.18
N TYR A 115 -2.18 16.03 7.83
CA TYR A 115 -3.19 16.53 6.89
C TYR A 115 -4.20 17.43 7.60
N PRO A 116 -4.47 18.66 7.08
CA PRO A 116 -5.42 19.58 7.68
C PRO A 116 -6.81 18.94 7.89
N GLY A 117 -7.33 19.04 9.12
CA GLY A 117 -8.64 18.49 9.47
C GLY A 117 -8.64 17.05 9.96
N VAL A 118 -7.54 16.30 9.89
CA VAL A 118 -7.38 15.01 10.59
C VAL A 118 -6.89 15.27 12.00
N LYS A 119 -7.69 14.94 13.01
CA LYS A 119 -7.40 15.22 14.42
C LYS A 119 -7.27 13.92 15.22
N PRO A 120 -6.41 13.87 16.26
CA PRO A 120 -6.26 12.71 17.14
C PRO A 120 -7.42 12.61 18.13
N VAL A 121 -8.63 12.39 17.64
CA VAL A 121 -9.85 12.24 18.46
C VAL A 121 -10.04 10.76 18.78
N ILE A 122 -10.12 10.44 20.06
CA ILE A 122 -10.47 9.10 20.54
C ILE A 122 -11.97 9.07 20.81
N ASN A 123 -12.68 8.14 20.20
CA ASN A 123 -14.10 7.91 20.45
C ASN A 123 -14.29 6.75 21.45
N ARG A 124 -15.55 6.39 21.73
CA ARG A 124 -15.87 5.28 22.64
C ARG A 124 -15.24 3.96 22.20
N GLU A 125 -15.24 3.67 20.91
CA GLU A 125 -14.65 2.44 20.35
C GLU A 125 -13.13 2.41 20.60
N GLY A 126 -12.42 3.51 20.32
CA GLY A 126 -10.99 3.64 20.59
C GLY A 126 -10.64 3.49 22.08
N LEU A 127 -11.49 4.00 22.98
CA LEU A 127 -11.32 3.77 24.41
C LEU A 127 -11.48 2.28 24.78
N CYS A 128 -12.48 1.59 24.20
CA CYS A 128 -12.66 0.15 24.39
C CYS A 128 -11.43 -0.64 23.88
N GLU A 129 -10.84 -0.27 22.75
CA GLU A 129 -9.60 -0.89 22.24
C GLU A 129 -8.45 -0.72 23.26
N ILE A 130 -8.25 0.49 23.78
CA ILE A 130 -7.15 0.78 24.74
C ILE A 130 -7.32 0.02 26.04
N PHE A 131 -8.52 0.07 26.64
CA PHE A 131 -8.74 -0.47 27.98
C PHE A 131 -9.14 -1.96 27.97
N GLY A 132 -9.71 -2.45 26.85
CA GLY A 132 -10.16 -3.83 26.75
C GLY A 132 -9.10 -4.80 26.25
N LEU A 133 -8.28 -4.37 25.28
CA LEU A 133 -7.29 -5.22 24.63
C LEU A 133 -5.83 -4.89 25.03
N GLY A 134 -5.62 -3.80 25.78
CA GLY A 134 -4.28 -3.37 26.20
C GLY A 134 -3.40 -3.00 24.97
N PRO A 135 -2.19 -3.59 24.85
CA PRO A 135 -1.30 -3.30 23.73
C PRO A 135 -1.77 -3.93 22.40
N ALA A 136 -2.69 -4.89 22.45
CA ALA A 136 -3.31 -5.46 21.25
C ALA A 136 -4.41 -4.53 20.72
N LYS A 137 -4.77 -4.69 19.46
CA LYS A 137 -5.88 -3.98 18.83
C LYS A 137 -6.64 -4.91 17.87
N SER A 138 -7.90 -4.59 17.64
CA SER A 138 -8.68 -5.28 16.61
C SER A 138 -8.12 -4.99 15.22
N TYR A 139 -8.09 -6.00 14.37
CA TYR A 139 -7.67 -5.83 12.98
C TYR A 139 -8.55 -4.81 12.25
N GLY A 140 -7.93 -4.01 11.40
CA GLY A 140 -8.59 -3.01 10.56
C GLY A 140 -9.04 -1.74 11.29
N LYS A 141 -8.97 -1.70 12.62
CA LYS A 141 -9.35 -0.54 13.41
C LYS A 141 -8.13 0.24 13.89
N GLY A 142 -8.23 1.57 13.83
CA GLY A 142 -7.34 2.47 14.55
C GLY A 142 -7.95 2.81 15.92
N VAL A 143 -7.10 3.27 16.85
CA VAL A 143 -7.55 3.79 18.15
C VAL A 143 -8.27 5.13 18.00
N PHE A 144 -7.94 5.88 16.95
CA PHE A 144 -8.51 7.20 16.69
C PHE A 144 -9.71 7.11 15.75
N LYS A 145 -10.69 7.98 16.00
CA LYS A 145 -11.91 8.09 15.19
C LYS A 145 -11.58 8.29 13.71
N ASP A 146 -12.25 7.54 12.84
CA ASP A 146 -12.12 7.59 11.38
C ASP A 146 -10.72 7.27 10.84
N ILE A 147 -9.86 6.65 11.65
CA ILE A 147 -8.58 6.11 11.23
C ILE A 147 -8.67 4.59 11.19
N TYR A 148 -8.31 4.03 10.05
CA TYR A 148 -8.38 2.61 9.75
C TYR A 148 -7.01 2.06 9.37
N GLU A 149 -6.85 0.77 9.46
CA GLU A 149 -5.67 0.04 9.03
C GLU A 149 -6.04 -0.92 7.90
N VAL A 150 -5.22 -0.99 6.86
CA VAL A 150 -5.37 -2.02 5.83
C VAL A 150 -5.13 -3.39 6.48
N LEU A 151 -6.00 -4.36 6.25
CA LEU A 151 -5.88 -5.69 6.81
C LEU A 151 -4.64 -6.43 6.27
N PRO A 152 -4.01 -7.32 7.07
CA PRO A 152 -2.97 -8.23 6.56
C PRO A 152 -3.50 -9.07 5.40
N GLY A 153 -2.71 -9.23 4.32
CA GLY A 153 -3.12 -10.00 3.14
C GLY A 153 -4.20 -9.34 2.30
N HIS A 154 -4.49 -8.06 2.52
CA HIS A 154 -5.49 -7.31 1.78
C HIS A 154 -4.89 -6.17 0.95
N PHE A 155 -5.66 -5.74 -0.03
CA PHE A 155 -5.45 -4.44 -0.67
C PHE A 155 -6.77 -3.67 -0.74
N LEU A 156 -6.65 -2.34 -0.63
CA LEU A 156 -7.73 -1.41 -0.91
C LEU A 156 -7.61 -0.89 -2.33
N GLU A 157 -8.69 -0.89 -3.07
CA GLU A 157 -8.83 -0.23 -4.35
C GLU A 157 -9.64 1.05 -4.16
N TYR A 158 -9.09 2.19 -4.55
CA TYR A 158 -9.76 3.47 -4.49
C TYR A 158 -9.83 4.14 -5.86
N ASP A 159 -11.02 4.49 -6.28
CA ASP A 159 -11.33 5.22 -7.49
C ASP A 159 -12.52 6.18 -7.31
N ARG A 160 -13.08 6.71 -8.41
CA ARG A 160 -14.26 7.59 -8.38
C ARG A 160 -15.51 6.92 -7.80
N ASP A 161 -15.58 5.60 -7.85
CA ASP A 161 -16.73 4.83 -7.35
C ASP A 161 -16.60 4.50 -5.86
N GLY A 162 -15.46 4.86 -5.25
CA GLY A 162 -15.20 4.75 -3.82
C GLY A 162 -14.07 3.82 -3.45
N LEU A 163 -14.11 3.31 -2.22
CA LEU A 163 -13.11 2.45 -1.62
C LEU A 163 -13.67 1.02 -1.53
N LYS A 164 -12.90 0.05 -2.01
CA LYS A 164 -13.22 -1.39 -1.95
C LYS A 164 -12.07 -2.14 -1.31
N ASP A 165 -12.38 -3.11 -0.47
CA ASP A 165 -11.43 -3.99 0.20
C ASP A 165 -11.43 -5.38 -0.44
N HIS A 166 -10.24 -5.92 -0.69
CA HIS A 166 -10.04 -7.21 -1.35
C HIS A 166 -8.98 -8.01 -0.59
N ALA A 167 -9.31 -9.25 -0.20
CA ALA A 167 -8.32 -10.22 0.25
C ALA A 167 -7.58 -10.79 -0.97
N TYR A 168 -6.24 -10.83 -0.92
CA TYR A 168 -5.41 -11.50 -1.90
C TYR A 168 -4.67 -12.70 -1.28
N TRP A 169 -4.72 -12.82 0.02
CA TRP A 169 -4.14 -13.91 0.79
C TRP A 169 -5.01 -14.22 2.01
N GLU A 170 -5.37 -15.50 2.19
CA GLU A 170 -6.13 -16.05 3.32
C GLU A 170 -5.36 -17.21 3.98
#